data_0408aa0a18968cf0c494e7dba15677c5
#
_entry.id   0408aa0a18968cf0c494e7dba15677c5
#
_cell.length_a   1.000
_cell.length_b   1.000
_cell.length_c   1.000
_cell.angle_alpha   90.00
_cell.angle_beta   90.00
_cell.angle_gamma   90.00
#
_symmetry.space_group_name_H-M   'P 1'
#
loop_
_entity.id
_entity.type
_entity.pdbx_description
1 polymer ?
#
loop_
_entity_poly.entity_id
_entity_poly.type
_entity_poly.pdbx_seq_one_letter_code
_entity_poly.pdbx_strand_id
1 'polypeptide(L)'
;MSRKSGGVIDWTQQARGTAHWERTLWKKLEAGDFVLLRDNEQIPADIVVLATSNADSLAFVETKNLDGETNLKIRKALKATSAMQSEEDLERAHFVIDSEPPHANLYAYNGVLRYWPAANDGKGAHGEEQQEAITINEMLLRGCMIRNTKWVIGMVVFTGGDSKIMLNGGETP
;
A
#
# COMPACT_ATOMS: atom_id res chain seq x y z
N MET A 1 22.22 -7.28 2.56
CA MET A 1 21.70 -7.08 3.90
C MET A 1 20.22 -6.83 3.90
N SER A 2 19.51 -7.41 4.80
CA SER A 2 18.08 -7.21 4.86
C SER A 2 17.72 -5.77 5.20
N ARG A 3 16.69 -5.29 4.57
CA ARG A 3 16.13 -3.99 4.88
C ARG A 3 14.74 -4.20 5.45
N LYS A 4 14.49 -3.64 6.60
CA LYS A 4 13.20 -3.76 7.27
C LYS A 4 12.39 -2.53 6.97
N SER A 5 11.34 -2.69 6.21
CA SER A 5 10.49 -1.61 5.73
C SER A 5 9.21 -1.47 6.53
N GLY A 6 9.17 -2.00 7.71
CA GLY A 6 7.95 -2.11 8.50
C GLY A 6 7.55 -3.55 8.67
N GLY A 7 6.30 -3.80 8.87
CA GLY A 7 5.77 -5.14 9.04
C GLY A 7 4.92 -5.59 7.87
N VAL A 8 4.71 -6.89 7.77
CA VAL A 8 3.82 -7.50 6.78
C VAL A 8 2.84 -8.39 7.51
N ILE A 9 1.57 -8.35 7.11
CA ILE A 9 0.56 -9.27 7.60
C ILE A 9 0.54 -10.48 6.68
N ASP A 10 0.74 -11.66 7.25
CA ASP A 10 0.64 -12.91 6.53
C ASP A 10 -0.83 -13.35 6.46
N TRP A 11 -1.41 -13.25 5.28
CA TRP A 11 -2.80 -13.64 5.06
C TRP A 11 -2.99 -15.13 4.78
N THR A 12 -1.92 -15.89 4.56
CA THR A 12 -2.03 -17.29 4.20
C THR A 12 -2.43 -18.19 5.36
N GLN A 13 -2.25 -17.74 6.59
CA GLN A 13 -2.53 -18.50 7.81
C GLN A 13 -3.69 -17.94 8.62
N GLN A 14 -4.62 -17.30 7.97
CA GLN A 14 -5.64 -16.52 8.65
C GLN A 14 -6.67 -17.36 9.41
N ALA A 15 -6.56 -17.34 10.73
CA ALA A 15 -7.70 -17.50 11.59
C ALA A 15 -8.01 -16.13 12.22
N ARG A 16 -9.28 -15.86 12.46
CA ARG A 16 -9.69 -14.57 13.04
C ARG A 16 -8.96 -14.31 14.37
N GLY A 17 -8.40 -13.12 14.52
CA GLY A 17 -7.67 -12.73 15.72
C GLY A 17 -6.19 -13.10 15.71
N THR A 18 -5.66 -13.64 14.60
CA THR A 18 -4.26 -14.06 14.50
C THR A 18 -3.38 -13.15 13.67
N ALA A 19 -3.95 -12.15 13.01
CA ALA A 19 -3.16 -11.23 12.19
C ALA A 19 -2.19 -10.43 13.08
N HIS A 20 -0.94 -10.34 12.66
CA HIS A 20 0.10 -9.60 13.36
C HIS A 20 1.14 -9.08 12.38
N TRP A 21 1.82 -8.00 12.76
CA TRP A 21 2.92 -7.46 11.98
C TRP A 21 4.20 -8.23 12.26
N GLU A 22 4.92 -8.58 11.19
CA GLU A 22 6.25 -9.17 11.30
C GLU A 22 7.24 -8.44 10.39
N ARG A 23 8.50 -8.47 10.76
CA ARG A 23 9.55 -7.88 9.94
C ARG A 23 9.92 -8.85 8.83
N THR A 24 9.98 -8.31 7.60
CA THR A 24 10.16 -9.12 6.40
C THR A 24 11.19 -8.48 5.48
N LEU A 25 11.95 -9.33 4.79
CA LEU A 25 12.86 -8.89 3.74
C LEU A 25 12.06 -8.45 2.52
N TRP A 26 12.54 -7.43 1.83
CA TRP A 26 11.89 -6.91 0.62
C TRP A 26 11.65 -8.02 -0.42
N LYS A 27 12.64 -8.90 -0.62
CA LYS A 27 12.55 -9.99 -1.61
C LYS A 27 11.45 -11.01 -1.34
N LYS A 28 10.93 -11.02 -0.12
CA LYS A 28 9.84 -11.93 0.26
C LYS A 28 8.46 -11.30 0.11
N LEU A 29 8.39 -10.02 -0.22
CA LEU A 29 7.12 -9.36 -0.45
C LEU A 29 6.48 -9.86 -1.73
N GLU A 30 5.18 -10.05 -1.69
CA GLU A 30 4.37 -10.48 -2.82
C GLU A 30 3.18 -9.54 -3.02
N ALA A 31 2.70 -9.44 -4.24
CA ALA A 31 1.48 -8.70 -4.52
C ALA A 31 0.33 -9.23 -3.65
N GLY A 32 -0.41 -8.33 -3.03
CA GLY A 32 -1.46 -8.66 -2.09
C GLY A 32 -1.04 -8.62 -0.62
N ASP A 33 0.26 -8.53 -0.33
CA ASP A 33 0.72 -8.39 1.05
C ASP A 33 0.35 -7.01 1.60
N PHE A 34 -0.05 -6.96 2.86
CA PHE A 34 -0.18 -5.70 3.59
C PHE A 34 1.15 -5.32 4.22
N VAL A 35 1.49 -4.04 4.17
CA VAL A 35 2.72 -3.52 4.75
C VAL A 35 2.42 -2.34 5.66
N LEU A 36 3.18 -2.25 6.74
CA LEU A 36 3.22 -1.09 7.62
C LEU A 36 4.58 -0.42 7.45
N LEU A 37 4.56 0.82 7.02
CA LEU A 37 5.77 1.63 6.84
C LEU A 37 5.74 2.80 7.82
N ARG A 38 6.91 3.21 8.28
CA ARG A 38 7.07 4.31 9.22
C ARG A 38 7.84 5.45 8.61
N ASP A 39 7.82 6.57 9.31
CA ASP A 39 8.59 7.76 8.91
C ASP A 39 10.06 7.41 8.66
N ASN A 40 10.61 7.96 7.59
CA ASN A 40 11.99 7.77 7.15
C ASN A 40 12.33 6.35 6.67
N GLU A 41 11.35 5.48 6.50
CA GLU A 41 11.57 4.18 5.88
C GLU A 41 11.50 4.26 4.36
N GLN A 42 12.35 3.50 3.70
CA GLN A 42 12.33 3.35 2.26
C GLN A 42 11.19 2.41 1.85
N ILE A 43 10.48 2.77 0.80
CA ILE A 43 9.35 2.01 0.29
C ILE A 43 9.87 0.80 -0.49
N PRO A 44 9.46 -0.44 -0.11
CA PRO A 44 10.07 -1.67 -0.62
C PRO A 44 9.47 -2.21 -1.91
N ALA A 45 8.33 -1.69 -2.32
CA ALA A 45 7.56 -2.18 -3.48
C ALA A 45 6.60 -1.07 -3.92
N ASP A 46 5.95 -1.24 -5.06
CA ASP A 46 4.86 -0.34 -5.45
C ASP A 46 3.60 -0.72 -4.68
N ILE A 47 3.06 0.22 -3.93
CA ILE A 47 2.07 -0.01 -2.87
C ILE A 47 0.91 0.95 -3.03
N VAL A 48 -0.31 0.45 -2.89
CA VAL A 48 -1.51 1.29 -2.77
C VAL A 48 -1.67 1.69 -1.31
N VAL A 49 -1.89 2.99 -1.06
CA VAL A 49 -2.06 3.53 0.29
C VAL A 49 -3.48 3.25 0.78
N LEU A 50 -3.59 2.46 1.83
CA LEU A 50 -4.89 2.13 2.45
C LEU A 50 -5.26 3.09 3.57
N ALA A 51 -4.29 3.41 4.43
CA ALA A 51 -4.53 4.29 5.57
C ALA A 51 -3.22 4.94 6.02
N THR A 52 -3.31 6.08 6.66
CA THR A 52 -2.15 6.78 7.23
C THR A 52 -2.46 7.34 8.61
N SER A 53 -1.40 7.70 9.33
CA SER A 53 -1.51 8.35 10.64
C SER A 53 -1.94 9.81 10.55
N ASN A 54 -1.93 10.41 9.37
CA ASN A 54 -2.30 11.81 9.17
C ASN A 54 -3.80 12.00 9.30
N ALA A 55 -4.23 13.09 9.94
CA ALA A 55 -5.65 13.38 10.16
C ALA A 55 -6.46 13.50 8.87
N ASP A 56 -5.81 13.93 7.79
CA ASP A 56 -6.42 14.08 6.46
C ASP A 56 -6.13 12.90 5.53
N SER A 57 -5.62 11.80 6.07
CA SER A 57 -5.29 10.58 5.35
C SER A 57 -4.23 10.79 4.26
N LEU A 58 -3.29 11.69 4.51
CA LEU A 58 -2.20 11.99 3.60
C LEU A 58 -0.92 11.25 3.99
N ALA A 59 -0.08 10.99 3.01
CA ALA A 59 1.29 10.54 3.20
C ALA A 59 2.22 11.48 2.43
N PHE A 60 3.38 11.74 2.98
CA PHE A 60 4.40 12.57 2.33
C PHE A 60 5.56 11.69 1.93
N VAL A 61 6.03 11.85 0.70
CA VAL A 61 7.09 11.01 0.16
C VAL A 61 8.16 11.83 -0.53
N GLU A 62 9.40 11.39 -0.36
CA GLU A 62 10.53 11.91 -1.10
C GLU A 62 10.79 10.99 -2.28
N THR A 63 10.79 11.54 -3.49
CA THR A 63 10.92 10.77 -4.72
C THR A 63 12.28 10.95 -5.39
N LYS A 64 13.26 11.50 -4.66
CA LYS A 64 14.58 11.84 -5.20
C LYS A 64 15.26 10.67 -5.90
N ASN A 65 15.17 9.47 -5.34
CA ASN A 65 15.79 8.28 -5.92
C ASN A 65 15.13 7.82 -7.22
N LEU A 66 13.92 8.30 -7.47
CA LEU A 66 13.12 7.89 -8.62
C LEU A 66 13.23 8.90 -9.77
N ASP A 67 13.05 10.19 -9.48
CA ASP A 67 12.95 11.26 -10.46
C ASP A 67 13.89 12.46 -10.22
N GLY A 68 14.72 12.40 -9.17
CA GLY A 68 15.64 13.45 -8.81
C GLY A 68 15.03 14.67 -8.15
N GLU A 69 13.71 14.71 -7.99
CA GLU A 69 13.03 15.83 -7.35
C GLU A 69 13.19 15.82 -5.84
N THR A 70 13.48 16.99 -5.26
CA THR A 70 13.73 17.12 -3.83
C THR A 70 12.52 17.59 -3.02
N ASN A 71 11.50 18.11 -3.70
CA ASN A 71 10.26 18.51 -3.03
C ASN A 71 9.46 17.28 -2.62
N LEU A 72 8.87 17.33 -1.44
CA LEU A 72 7.99 16.25 -0.99
C LEU A 72 6.73 16.20 -1.85
N LYS A 73 6.32 14.99 -2.19
CA LYS A 73 5.05 14.73 -2.89
C LYS A 73 4.00 14.31 -1.88
N ILE A 74 2.75 14.64 -2.17
CA ILE A 74 1.62 14.26 -1.34
C ILE A 74 0.92 13.07 -1.98
N ARG A 75 0.64 12.05 -1.18
CA ARG A 75 -0.17 10.88 -1.58
C ARG A 75 -1.35 10.76 -0.64
N LYS A 76 -2.43 10.14 -1.12
CA LYS A 76 -3.68 10.02 -0.37
C LYS A 76 -4.00 8.56 -0.13
N ALA A 77 -4.56 8.26 1.05
CA ALA A 77 -5.18 6.96 1.27
C ALA A 77 -6.49 6.87 0.49
N LEU A 78 -6.86 5.64 0.12
CA LEU A 78 -8.18 5.37 -0.43
C LEU A 78 -9.26 5.71 0.61
N LYS A 79 -10.36 6.28 0.16
CA LYS A 79 -11.44 6.70 1.06
C LYS A 79 -12.07 5.51 1.79
N ALA A 80 -12.28 4.42 1.07
CA ALA A 80 -12.94 3.24 1.61
C ALA A 80 -12.13 2.56 2.73
N THR A 81 -10.81 2.74 2.75
CA THR A 81 -9.91 2.06 3.70
C THR A 81 -9.26 3.01 4.70
N SER A 82 -9.50 4.31 4.58
CA SER A 82 -8.77 5.33 5.33
C SER A 82 -8.97 5.25 6.85
N ALA A 83 -10.03 4.61 7.32
CA ALA A 83 -10.32 4.45 8.76
C ALA A 83 -9.59 3.27 9.40
N MET A 84 -8.86 2.45 8.63
CA MET A 84 -8.11 1.32 9.15
C MET A 84 -6.93 1.79 9.99
N GLN A 85 -6.74 1.23 11.18
CA GLN A 85 -5.66 1.62 12.08
C GLN A 85 -4.89 0.45 12.68
N SER A 86 -5.38 -0.77 12.53
CA SER A 86 -4.81 -1.93 13.20
C SER A 86 -4.87 -3.19 12.34
N GLU A 87 -4.14 -4.20 12.79
CA GLU A 87 -4.20 -5.54 12.17
C GLU A 87 -5.61 -6.11 12.17
N GLU A 88 -6.39 -5.84 13.22
CA GLU A 88 -7.78 -6.31 13.30
C GLU A 88 -8.65 -5.69 12.21
N ASP A 89 -8.45 -4.41 11.91
CA ASP A 89 -9.19 -3.74 10.85
C ASP A 89 -8.89 -4.37 9.50
N LEU A 90 -7.62 -4.69 9.23
CA LEU A 90 -7.20 -5.37 8.00
C LEU A 90 -7.77 -6.80 7.93
N GLU A 91 -7.77 -7.50 9.04
CA GLU A 91 -8.31 -8.86 9.13
C GLU A 91 -9.79 -8.91 8.78
N ARG A 92 -10.54 -7.88 9.16
CA ARG A 92 -11.98 -7.76 8.88
C ARG A 92 -12.28 -7.15 7.52
N ALA A 93 -11.27 -6.60 6.85
CA ALA A 93 -11.46 -5.93 5.58
C ALA A 93 -11.88 -6.93 4.51
N HIS A 94 -12.82 -6.53 3.68
CA HIS A 94 -13.25 -7.31 2.53
C HIS A 94 -13.18 -6.44 1.30
N PHE A 95 -12.09 -6.55 0.56
CA PHE A 95 -11.88 -5.79 -0.67
C PHE A 95 -10.94 -6.53 -1.61
N VAL A 96 -10.96 -6.12 -2.87
CA VAL A 96 -10.08 -6.60 -3.92
C VAL A 96 -9.55 -5.40 -4.69
N ILE A 97 -8.28 -5.43 -5.05
CA ILE A 97 -7.69 -4.42 -5.94
C ILE A 97 -7.48 -5.07 -7.32
N ASP A 98 -8.14 -4.49 -8.32
CA ASP A 98 -7.90 -4.83 -9.72
C ASP A 98 -6.90 -3.84 -10.28
N SER A 99 -5.71 -4.31 -10.59
CA SER A 99 -4.60 -3.49 -11.06
C SER A 99 -4.41 -3.62 -12.56
N GLU A 100 -4.04 -2.53 -13.21
CA GLU A 100 -3.49 -2.62 -14.55
C GLU A 100 -2.17 -3.41 -14.56
N PRO A 101 -1.72 -3.91 -15.73
CA PRO A 101 -0.41 -4.54 -15.84
C PRO A 101 0.72 -3.56 -15.50
N PRO A 102 1.91 -4.07 -15.09
CA PRO A 102 3.06 -3.22 -14.83
C PRO A 102 3.48 -2.42 -16.08
N HIS A 103 3.85 -1.16 -15.89
CA HIS A 103 4.46 -0.33 -16.93
C HIS A 103 5.37 0.73 -16.32
N ALA A 104 6.22 1.32 -17.16
CA ALA A 104 7.32 2.17 -16.71
C ALA A 104 6.93 3.63 -16.42
N ASN A 105 5.70 4.05 -16.71
CA ASN A 105 5.31 5.45 -16.50
C ASN A 105 5.19 5.76 -15.00
N LEU A 106 6.11 6.61 -14.51
CA LEU A 106 6.19 7.00 -13.10
C LEU A 106 5.02 7.85 -12.62
N TYR A 107 4.27 8.44 -13.55
CA TYR A 107 3.26 9.46 -13.27
C TYR A 107 1.83 8.97 -13.51
N ALA A 108 1.68 7.71 -13.85
CA ALA A 108 0.36 7.14 -14.13
C ALA A 108 0.18 5.76 -13.51
N TYR A 109 -1.00 5.54 -13.00
CA TYR A 109 -1.46 4.24 -12.54
C TYR A 109 -2.97 4.19 -12.63
N ASN A 110 -3.51 3.06 -13.06
CA ASN A 110 -4.95 2.80 -13.09
C ASN A 110 -5.26 1.49 -12.38
N GLY A 111 -6.06 1.58 -11.36
CA GLY A 111 -6.57 0.43 -10.64
C GLY A 111 -7.96 0.74 -10.12
N VAL A 112 -8.62 -0.28 -9.62
CA VAL A 112 -9.95 -0.16 -9.00
C VAL A 112 -9.95 -0.97 -7.71
N LEU A 113 -10.36 -0.33 -6.62
CA LEU A 113 -10.71 -1.01 -5.38
C LEU A 113 -12.18 -1.44 -5.49
N ARG A 114 -12.44 -2.73 -5.38
CA ARG A 114 -13.80 -3.25 -5.19
C ARG A 114 -13.94 -3.66 -3.74
N TYR A 115 -15.00 -3.20 -3.09
CA TYR A 115 -15.18 -3.48 -1.68
C TYR A 115 -16.66 -3.67 -1.35
N TRP A 116 -16.90 -4.35 -0.25
CA TRP A 116 -18.24 -4.71 0.20
C TRP A 116 -18.40 -4.23 1.63
N PRO A 117 -19.00 -3.03 1.80
CA PRO A 117 -19.22 -2.51 3.15
C PRO A 117 -20.19 -3.41 3.92
N ALA A 118 -20.08 -3.40 5.24
CA ALA A 118 -21.00 -4.15 6.08
C ALA A 118 -22.44 -3.64 5.86
N ALA A 119 -23.38 -4.57 5.65
CA ALA A 119 -24.78 -4.21 5.56
C ALA A 119 -25.32 -3.82 6.94
N ASN A 120 -26.12 -2.75 6.99
CA ASN A 120 -26.73 -2.24 8.24
C ASN A 120 -27.97 -3.05 8.68
N ASP A 121 -28.05 -4.32 8.31
CA ASP A 121 -29.22 -5.15 8.60
C ASP A 121 -29.08 -6.02 9.86
N GLY A 122 -27.95 -5.90 10.55
CA GLY A 122 -27.69 -6.69 11.77
C GLY A 122 -27.42 -8.16 11.55
N LYS A 123 -27.38 -8.63 10.30
CA LYS A 123 -27.21 -10.06 9.98
C LYS A 123 -25.79 -10.44 9.62
N GLY A 124 -24.84 -9.50 9.68
CA GLY A 124 -23.44 -9.75 9.35
C GLY A 124 -23.18 -9.98 7.85
N ALA A 125 -24.16 -9.76 7.01
CA ALA A 125 -24.00 -9.85 5.56
C ALA A 125 -23.25 -8.61 5.05
N HIS A 126 -22.46 -8.78 3.99
CA HIS A 126 -21.84 -7.67 3.30
C HIS A 126 -22.86 -6.96 2.40
N GLY A 127 -22.76 -5.66 2.28
CA GLY A 127 -23.56 -4.86 1.36
C GLY A 127 -23.18 -5.09 -0.10
N GLU A 128 -23.80 -4.31 -0.98
CA GLU A 128 -23.49 -4.37 -2.40
C GLU A 128 -22.07 -3.91 -2.68
N GLU A 129 -21.50 -4.43 -3.77
CA GLU A 129 -20.17 -4.04 -4.22
C GLU A 129 -20.11 -2.54 -4.50
N GLN A 130 -19.09 -1.89 -3.94
CA GLN A 130 -18.74 -0.51 -4.22
C GLN A 130 -17.38 -0.48 -4.91
N GLN A 131 -17.11 0.59 -5.65
CA GLN A 131 -15.85 0.75 -6.36
C GLN A 131 -15.25 2.12 -6.09
N GLU A 132 -13.92 2.14 -6.02
CA GLU A 132 -13.15 3.39 -5.90
C GLU A 132 -11.97 3.32 -6.87
N ALA A 133 -11.79 4.37 -7.68
CA ALA A 133 -10.65 4.43 -8.59
C ALA A 133 -9.35 4.64 -7.82
N ILE A 134 -8.29 3.98 -8.28
CA ILE A 134 -6.94 4.14 -7.74
C ILE A 134 -6.09 4.78 -8.83
N THR A 135 -5.44 5.90 -8.51
CA THR A 135 -4.54 6.61 -9.41
C THR A 135 -3.13 6.64 -8.81
N ILE A 136 -2.20 7.25 -9.52
CA ILE A 136 -0.84 7.44 -9.00
C ILE A 136 -0.84 8.25 -7.70
N ASN A 137 -1.85 9.06 -7.45
CA ASN A 137 -1.95 9.86 -6.22
C ASN A 137 -2.18 9.02 -4.97
N GLU A 138 -2.62 7.79 -5.10
CA GLU A 138 -2.84 6.84 -4.02
C GLU A 138 -1.76 5.75 -3.97
N MET A 139 -0.64 5.97 -4.68
CA MET A 139 0.46 4.99 -4.76
C MET A 139 1.73 5.49 -4.10
N LEU A 140 2.44 4.57 -3.46
CA LEU A 140 3.83 4.75 -3.03
C LEU A 140 4.71 3.87 -3.91
N LEU A 141 5.79 4.42 -4.43
CA LEU A 141 6.65 3.69 -5.37
C LEU A 141 7.94 3.22 -4.70
N ARG A 142 8.38 2.03 -5.08
CA ARG A 142 9.62 1.42 -4.60
C ARG A 142 10.80 2.38 -4.76
N GLY A 143 11.62 2.47 -3.72
CA GLY A 143 12.81 3.31 -3.71
C GLY A 143 12.61 4.71 -3.16
N CYS A 144 11.37 5.19 -3.11
CA CYS A 144 11.03 6.46 -2.45
C CYS A 144 11.08 6.30 -0.93
N MET A 145 11.02 7.42 -0.22
CA MET A 145 11.09 7.44 1.24
C MET A 145 9.83 8.05 1.84
N ILE A 146 9.30 7.44 2.89
CA ILE A 146 8.25 8.05 3.70
C ILE A 146 8.86 9.21 4.50
N ARG A 147 8.19 10.34 4.50
CA ARG A 147 8.58 11.53 5.25
C ARG A 147 7.38 12.12 5.99
N ASN A 148 7.63 12.72 7.13
CA ASN A 148 6.62 13.49 7.89
C ASN A 148 5.30 12.75 8.11
N THR A 149 5.35 11.44 8.20
CA THR A 149 4.17 10.58 8.36
C THR A 149 4.55 9.47 9.32
N LYS A 150 3.88 9.38 10.45
CA LYS A 150 4.23 8.42 11.51
C LYS A 150 4.17 6.99 11.00
N TRP A 151 3.06 6.64 10.34
CA TRP A 151 2.89 5.32 9.74
C TRP A 151 1.97 5.40 8.52
N VAL A 152 2.17 4.44 7.63
CA VAL A 152 1.34 4.21 6.45
C VAL A 152 1.08 2.71 6.37
N ILE A 153 -0.17 2.34 6.13
CA ILE A 153 -0.57 0.97 5.81
C ILE A 153 -0.91 0.92 4.33
N GLY A 154 -0.37 -0.06 3.64
CA GLY A 154 -0.63 -0.24 2.21
C GLY A 154 -0.70 -1.69 1.81
N MET A 155 -1.12 -1.91 0.56
CA MET A 155 -1.12 -3.23 -0.07
C MET A 155 -0.15 -3.22 -1.25
N VAL A 156 0.72 -4.22 -1.30
CA VAL A 156 1.70 -4.38 -2.37
C VAL A 156 0.99 -4.74 -3.67
N VAL A 157 1.35 -4.04 -4.75
CA VAL A 157 0.82 -4.28 -6.10
C VAL A 157 1.90 -4.84 -7.02
N PHE A 158 3.08 -4.20 -7.05
CA PHE A 158 4.20 -4.67 -7.87
C PHE A 158 5.45 -4.82 -7.03
N THR A 159 6.19 -5.90 -7.26
CA THR A 159 7.45 -6.19 -6.56
C THR A 159 8.60 -6.34 -7.56
N GLY A 160 9.83 -6.19 -7.07
CA GLY A 160 11.04 -6.50 -7.83
C GLY A 160 11.06 -5.89 -9.22
N GLY A 161 11.23 -6.73 -10.24
CA GLY A 161 11.33 -6.32 -11.64
C GLY A 161 10.06 -5.70 -12.22
N ASP A 162 8.90 -5.91 -11.60
CA ASP A 162 7.63 -5.32 -12.04
C ASP A 162 7.40 -3.92 -11.47
N SER A 163 8.23 -3.48 -10.52
CA SER A 163 8.11 -2.13 -9.96
C SER A 163 8.46 -1.06 -11.00
N LYS A 164 7.85 0.12 -10.85
CA LYS A 164 8.06 1.21 -11.81
C LYS A 164 9.52 1.65 -11.91
N ILE A 165 10.24 1.67 -10.81
CA ILE A 165 11.66 2.05 -10.82
C ILE A 165 12.50 1.08 -11.65
N MET A 166 12.20 -0.21 -11.58
CA MET A 166 12.93 -1.24 -12.33
C MET A 166 12.54 -1.22 -13.82
N LEU A 167 11.26 -1.05 -14.12
CA LEU A 167 10.77 -0.97 -15.50
C LEU A 167 11.23 0.30 -16.20
N ASN A 168 11.51 1.36 -15.45
CA ASN A 168 12.00 2.64 -16.01
C ASN A 168 13.52 2.63 -16.24
N GLY A 169 14.13 1.48 -16.40
CA GLY A 169 15.55 1.34 -16.66
C GLY A 169 16.44 1.46 -15.43
N GLY A 170 15.85 1.32 -14.25
CA GLY A 170 16.63 1.26 -13.01
C GLY A 170 17.57 0.06 -13.05
N GLU A 171 18.84 0.29 -12.72
CA GLU A 171 19.80 -0.80 -12.65
C GLU A 171 19.41 -1.75 -11.54
N THR A 172 19.59 -3.04 -11.82
CA THR A 172 19.46 -4.06 -10.78
C THR A 172 20.56 -3.83 -9.76
N PRO A 173 20.23 -3.59 -8.51
CA PRO A 173 21.27 -3.42 -7.50
C PRO A 173 22.06 -4.70 -7.25
#